data_92b7dfbfb51de38454e4186622183e98
#
_entry.id   92b7dfbfb51de38454e4186622183e98
#
_cell.length_a   1.000
_cell.length_b   1.000
_cell.length_c   1.000
_cell.angle_alpha   90.00
_cell.angle_beta   90.00
_cell.angle_gamma   90.00
#
_symmetry.space_group_name_H-M   'P 1'
#
loop_
_entity.id
_entity.type
_entity.pdbx_description
1 polymer ?
#
loop_
_entity_poly.entity_id
_entity_poly.type
_entity_poly.pdbx_seq_one_letter_code
_entity_poly.pdbx_strand_id
1 'polypeptide(L)'
;MAKLTNGSKNVVEVMAELMSKKNMQMGIDEIEFPDGSKEKFYYNGEEDRKAAIEFAQICLNATNESNKAKQMMAICFALKVNNITPTEIVEIDGVMYYVDHERKILCDKMANIIVELEEDEKDIQDKKAITLLLKERAINALAGDNCDEDYDDCDDEDYDDEDYEDEDDYDIK
;
A
#
# COMPACT_ATOMS: atom_id res chain seq x y z
N MET A 1 -22.76 19.69 -27.12
CA MET A 1 -21.42 19.08 -27.26
C MET A 1 -20.46 19.85 -26.35
N ALA A 2 -20.10 19.29 -25.22
CA ALA A 2 -19.12 19.88 -24.32
C ALA A 2 -17.72 19.64 -24.88
N LYS A 3 -17.00 20.72 -25.21
CA LYS A 3 -15.58 20.64 -25.57
C LYS A 3 -14.78 20.31 -24.32
N LEU A 4 -14.24 19.09 -24.27
CA LEU A 4 -13.19 18.74 -23.33
C LEU A 4 -11.93 19.52 -23.73
N THR A 5 -11.59 20.54 -22.96
CA THR A 5 -10.29 21.19 -23.05
C THR A 5 -9.28 20.31 -22.30
N ASN A 6 -8.26 19.86 -23.01
CA ASN A 6 -7.10 19.16 -22.46
C ASN A 6 -6.29 20.12 -21.57
N GLY A 7 -6.78 20.37 -20.38
CA GLY A 7 -6.01 20.88 -19.26
C GLY A 7 -5.90 19.72 -18.29
N SER A 8 -4.77 19.04 -18.26
CA SER A 8 -4.49 18.06 -17.21
C SER A 8 -4.41 18.83 -15.89
N LYS A 9 -5.55 18.93 -15.18
CA LYS A 9 -5.52 19.39 -13.79
C LYS A 9 -4.64 18.41 -13.03
N ASN A 10 -3.66 18.94 -12.33
CA ASN A 10 -2.83 18.17 -11.42
C ASN A 10 -3.77 17.45 -10.43
N VAL A 11 -3.46 16.20 -10.09
CA VAL A 11 -4.23 15.40 -9.12
C VAL A 11 -4.50 16.19 -7.84
N VAL A 12 -3.53 17.00 -7.41
CA VAL A 12 -3.63 17.91 -6.26
C VAL A 12 -4.73 18.97 -6.44
N GLU A 13 -4.89 19.56 -7.63
CA GLU A 13 -5.93 20.55 -7.93
C GLU A 13 -7.32 19.92 -7.94
N VAL A 14 -7.45 18.72 -8.50
CA VAL A 14 -8.72 17.97 -8.48
C VAL A 14 -9.13 17.62 -7.06
N MET A 15 -8.18 17.20 -6.23
CA MET A 15 -8.43 16.90 -4.83
C MET A 15 -8.76 18.12 -4.00
N ALA A 16 -8.08 19.24 -4.23
CA ALA A 16 -8.41 20.53 -3.59
C ALA A 16 -9.84 20.96 -3.95
N GLU A 17 -10.27 20.81 -5.21
CA GLU A 17 -11.66 21.07 -5.63
C GLU A 17 -12.67 20.14 -4.95
N LEU A 18 -12.36 18.86 -4.82
CA LEU A 18 -13.22 17.88 -4.15
C LEU A 18 -13.35 18.17 -2.65
N MET A 19 -12.27 18.56 -2.00
CA MET A 19 -12.26 18.89 -0.59
C MET A 19 -12.92 20.25 -0.31
N SER A 20 -12.77 21.24 -1.20
CA SER A 20 -13.46 22.54 -1.07
C SER A 20 -15.00 22.39 -1.15
N LYS A 21 -15.49 21.45 -1.94
CA LYS A 21 -16.93 21.12 -2.02
C LYS A 21 -17.50 20.50 -0.74
N LYS A 22 -16.65 19.98 0.15
CA LYS A 22 -17.05 19.43 1.45
C LYS A 22 -17.00 20.42 2.61
N ASN A 23 -16.89 21.74 2.35
CA ASN A 23 -16.72 22.80 3.36
C ASN A 23 -15.52 22.60 4.30
N MET A 24 -14.46 21.93 3.85
CA MET A 24 -13.21 21.82 4.61
C MET A 24 -12.41 23.11 4.41
N GLN A 25 -12.04 23.77 5.50
CA GLN A 25 -11.13 24.93 5.45
C GLN A 25 -9.71 24.43 5.21
N MET A 26 -9.33 24.39 3.94
CA MET A 26 -7.97 23.99 3.57
C MET A 26 -7.04 25.20 3.56
N GLY A 27 -5.95 25.10 4.31
CA GLY A 27 -4.81 25.99 4.19
C GLY A 27 -3.79 25.46 3.19
N ILE A 28 -2.91 26.34 2.75
CA ILE A 28 -1.74 25.98 1.92
C ILE A 28 -0.51 26.53 2.64
N ASP A 29 0.52 25.72 2.76
CA ASP A 29 1.81 26.12 3.30
C ASP A 29 2.95 25.52 2.46
N GLU A 30 4.19 25.92 2.74
CA GLU A 30 5.38 25.46 2.06
C GLU A 30 6.36 24.84 3.06
N ILE A 31 7.02 23.74 2.65
CA ILE A 31 8.14 23.16 3.37
C ILE A 31 9.39 23.40 2.54
N GLU A 32 10.41 23.98 3.15
CA GLU A 32 11.72 24.19 2.55
C GLU A 32 12.66 23.04 2.96
N PHE A 33 13.25 22.39 1.97
CA PHE A 33 14.20 21.32 2.17
C PHE A 33 15.64 21.84 2.27
N PRO A 34 16.61 21.06 2.81
CA PRO A 34 18.00 21.47 2.95
C PRO A 34 18.70 21.84 1.64
N ASP A 35 18.21 21.36 0.50
CA ASP A 35 18.71 21.73 -0.84
C ASP A 35 18.16 23.06 -1.34
N GLY A 36 17.37 23.76 -0.53
CA GLY A 36 16.71 25.04 -0.85
C GLY A 36 15.45 24.91 -1.70
N SER A 37 15.08 23.70 -2.09
CA SER A 37 13.82 23.45 -2.80
C SER A 37 12.62 23.58 -1.85
N LYS A 38 11.47 23.95 -2.43
CA LYS A 38 10.23 24.11 -1.67
C LYS A 38 9.12 23.25 -2.25
N GLU A 39 8.32 22.66 -1.36
CA GLU A 39 7.14 21.89 -1.72
C GLU A 39 5.90 22.48 -1.03
N LYS A 40 4.84 22.65 -1.81
CA LYS A 40 3.55 23.10 -1.29
C LYS A 40 2.75 21.89 -0.82
N PHE A 41 2.11 22.06 0.33
CA PHE A 41 1.20 21.05 0.85
C PHE A 41 -0.10 21.69 1.32
N TYR A 42 -1.15 20.87 1.31
CA TYR A 42 -2.48 21.27 1.74
C TYR A 42 -2.77 20.65 3.11
N TYR A 43 -3.42 21.40 3.98
CA TYR A 43 -3.74 20.95 5.33
C TYR A 43 -5.14 21.38 5.75
N ASN A 44 -5.75 20.66 6.67
CA ASN A 44 -7.04 20.97 7.25
C ASN A 44 -6.87 21.21 8.76
N GLY A 45 -6.64 22.47 9.11
CA GLY A 45 -6.41 22.87 10.50
C GLY A 45 -4.94 22.73 10.93
N GLU A 46 -4.63 23.32 12.08
CA GLU A 46 -3.24 23.46 12.57
C GLU A 46 -2.61 22.13 12.97
N GLU A 47 -3.40 21.17 13.45
CA GLU A 47 -2.89 19.84 13.80
C GLU A 47 -2.45 19.08 12.57
N ASP A 48 -3.25 19.13 11.50
CA ASP A 48 -2.89 18.51 10.23
C ASP A 48 -1.65 19.17 9.59
N ARG A 49 -1.52 20.50 9.73
CA ARG A 49 -0.34 21.24 9.31
C ARG A 49 0.92 20.75 10.02
N LYS A 50 0.86 20.62 11.35
CA LYS A 50 1.98 20.12 12.15
C LYS A 50 2.35 18.68 11.78
N ALA A 51 1.35 17.82 11.65
CA ALA A 51 1.56 16.42 11.23
C ALA A 51 2.23 16.33 9.87
N ALA A 52 1.87 17.17 8.90
CA ALA A 52 2.50 17.22 7.58
C ALA A 52 3.98 17.63 7.66
N ILE A 53 4.31 18.62 8.48
CA ILE A 53 5.69 19.09 8.69
C ILE A 53 6.52 18.01 9.40
N GLU A 54 5.99 17.39 10.45
CA GLU A 54 6.65 16.31 11.17
C GLU A 54 6.90 15.13 10.25
N PHE A 55 5.93 14.81 9.40
CA PHE A 55 6.10 13.72 8.45
C PHE A 55 7.15 14.04 7.36
N ALA A 56 7.21 15.28 6.88
CA ALA A 56 8.28 15.70 5.97
C ALA A 56 9.66 15.49 6.61
N GLN A 57 9.78 15.80 7.91
CA GLN A 57 11.03 15.57 8.65
C GLN A 57 11.35 14.08 8.78
N ILE A 58 10.34 13.24 9.00
CA ILE A 58 10.51 11.76 9.03
C ILE A 58 11.00 11.27 7.67
N CYS A 59 10.39 11.71 6.58
CA CYS A 59 10.81 11.36 5.24
C CYS A 59 12.27 11.77 4.95
N LEU A 60 12.63 12.99 5.35
CA LEU A 60 13.99 13.49 5.17
C LEU A 60 15.01 12.68 5.98
N ASN A 61 14.68 12.34 7.23
CA ASN A 61 15.54 11.54 8.08
C ASN A 61 15.73 10.11 7.56
N ALA A 62 14.66 9.54 6.98
CA ALA A 62 14.70 8.17 6.44
C ALA A 62 15.59 8.05 5.18
N THR A 63 15.65 9.09 4.37
CA THR A 63 16.37 9.03 3.08
C THR A 63 17.66 9.83 3.05
N ASN A 64 17.80 10.84 3.91
CA ASN A 64 18.86 11.86 3.88
C ASN A 64 18.98 12.60 2.52
N GLU A 65 17.96 12.51 1.67
CA GLU A 65 17.91 13.09 0.33
C GLU A 65 16.61 13.86 0.11
N SER A 66 16.69 15.17 -0.19
CA SER A 66 15.49 16.02 -0.36
C SER A 66 14.55 15.51 -1.44
N ASN A 67 15.06 15.04 -2.59
CA ASN A 67 14.21 14.54 -3.67
C ASN A 67 13.43 13.26 -3.29
N LYS A 68 14.07 12.34 -2.60
CA LYS A 68 13.41 11.14 -2.11
C LYS A 68 12.39 11.47 -1.02
N ALA A 69 12.73 12.38 -0.11
CA ALA A 69 11.80 12.85 0.92
C ALA A 69 10.54 13.47 0.32
N LYS A 70 10.67 14.29 -0.73
CA LYS A 70 9.53 14.86 -1.46
C LYS A 70 8.64 13.80 -2.11
N GLN A 71 9.25 12.77 -2.71
CA GLN A 71 8.49 11.64 -3.26
C GLN A 71 7.73 10.89 -2.18
N MET A 72 8.35 10.65 -1.03
CA MET A 72 7.68 10.02 0.10
C MET A 72 6.53 10.86 0.66
N MET A 73 6.68 12.18 0.69
CA MET A 73 5.58 13.08 1.07
C MET A 73 4.37 12.96 0.12
N ALA A 74 4.62 12.86 -1.19
CA ALA A 74 3.55 12.67 -2.17
C ALA A 74 2.83 11.33 -1.96
N ILE A 75 3.57 10.26 -1.65
CA ILE A 75 3.01 8.96 -1.29
C ILE A 75 2.16 9.09 -0.03
N CYS A 76 2.64 9.79 0.98
CA CYS A 76 1.91 10.00 2.21
C CYS A 76 0.56 10.71 2.01
N PHE A 77 0.54 11.67 1.10
CA PHE A 77 -0.71 12.34 0.73
C PHE A 77 -1.70 11.35 0.11
N ALA A 78 -1.22 10.45 -0.76
CA ALA A 78 -2.05 9.40 -1.34
C ALA A 78 -2.57 8.41 -0.28
N LEU A 79 -1.74 8.06 0.71
CA LEU A 79 -2.14 7.19 1.83
C LEU A 79 -3.23 7.86 2.69
N LYS A 80 -3.10 9.16 2.95
CA LYS A 80 -4.08 9.94 3.71
C LYS A 80 -5.47 9.95 3.07
N VAL A 81 -5.55 9.92 1.74
CA VAL A 81 -6.82 9.78 0.99
C VAL A 81 -7.51 8.46 1.31
N ASN A 82 -6.74 7.42 1.63
CA ASN A 82 -7.22 6.11 2.05
C ASN A 82 -7.38 5.98 3.58
N ASN A 83 -7.41 7.10 4.30
CA ASN A 83 -7.47 7.18 5.77
C ASN A 83 -6.30 6.47 6.47
N ILE A 84 -5.13 6.43 5.84
CA ILE A 84 -3.89 5.94 6.43
C ILE A 84 -3.03 7.16 6.75
N THR A 85 -2.61 7.30 8.01
CA THR A 85 -1.76 8.40 8.47
C THR A 85 -0.41 7.84 8.92
N PRO A 86 0.57 7.71 8.00
CA PRO A 86 1.86 7.15 8.35
C PRO A 86 2.57 8.02 9.39
N THR A 87 3.09 7.38 10.40
CA THR A 87 3.85 8.02 11.49
C THR A 87 5.29 7.50 11.55
N GLU A 88 5.59 6.46 10.79
CA GLU A 88 6.93 5.89 10.64
C GLU A 88 7.08 5.24 9.26
N ILE A 89 8.33 5.18 8.78
CA ILE A 89 8.70 4.47 7.54
C ILE A 89 9.68 3.37 7.92
N VAL A 90 9.44 2.16 7.44
CA VAL A 90 10.33 1.02 7.64
C VAL A 90 10.79 0.47 6.30
N GLU A 91 12.01 -0.04 6.25
CA GLU A 91 12.56 -0.73 5.10
C GLU A 91 12.56 -2.24 5.36
N ILE A 92 12.06 -3.00 4.39
CA ILE A 92 12.10 -4.46 4.37
C ILE A 92 12.58 -4.85 2.96
N ASP A 93 13.72 -5.55 2.90
CA ASP A 93 14.33 -6.03 1.65
C ASP A 93 14.52 -4.93 0.56
N GLY A 94 14.91 -3.72 1.01
CA GLY A 94 15.12 -2.57 0.13
C GLY A 94 13.84 -1.85 -0.32
N VAL A 95 12.68 -2.29 0.15
CA VAL A 95 11.38 -1.67 -0.14
C VAL A 95 10.89 -0.89 1.07
N MET A 96 10.38 0.32 0.83
CA MET A 96 9.85 1.18 1.89
C MET A 96 8.38 0.90 2.13
N TYR A 97 8.04 0.70 3.40
CA TYR A 97 6.68 0.51 3.91
C TYR A 97 6.33 1.59 4.92
N TYR A 98 5.04 1.83 5.09
CA TYR A 98 4.49 2.93 5.86
C TYR A 98 3.69 2.37 7.04
N VAL A 99 4.04 2.80 8.25
CA VAL A 99 3.39 2.36 9.50
C VAL A 99 2.44 3.44 10.00
N ASP A 100 1.19 3.09 10.19
CA ASP A 100 0.19 3.86 10.91
C ASP A 100 0.02 3.26 12.31
N HIS A 101 0.60 3.91 13.32
CA HIS A 101 0.56 3.40 14.69
C HIS A 101 -0.84 3.50 15.33
N GLU A 102 -1.68 4.42 14.87
CA GLU A 102 -3.04 4.54 15.40
C GLU A 102 -3.89 3.38 14.93
N ARG A 103 -3.83 3.06 13.65
CA ARG A 103 -4.53 1.92 13.07
C ARG A 103 -3.80 0.59 13.27
N LYS A 104 -2.52 0.63 13.67
CA LYS A 104 -1.65 -0.54 13.86
C LYS A 104 -1.53 -1.39 12.60
N ILE A 105 -1.31 -0.71 11.49
CA ILE A 105 -1.14 -1.32 10.17
C ILE A 105 0.21 -0.95 9.56
N LEU A 106 0.68 -1.84 8.69
CA LEU A 106 1.80 -1.60 7.77
C LEU A 106 1.28 -1.74 6.35
N CYS A 107 1.55 -0.75 5.51
CA CYS A 107 1.09 -0.72 4.13
C CYS A 107 2.20 -0.35 3.16
N ASP A 108 1.98 -0.65 1.89
CA ASP A 108 2.84 -0.22 0.79
C ASP A 108 2.51 1.22 0.31
N LYS A 109 3.28 1.70 -0.68
CA LYS A 109 3.09 3.02 -1.30
C LYS A 109 1.77 3.18 -2.06
N MET A 110 1.06 2.09 -2.34
CA MET A 110 -0.23 2.08 -3.04
C MET A 110 -1.41 1.99 -2.06
N ALA A 111 -1.15 2.08 -0.75
CA ALA A 111 -2.13 1.91 0.31
C ALA A 111 -2.67 0.47 0.48
N ASN A 112 -1.98 -0.52 -0.08
CA ASN A 112 -2.31 -1.91 0.20
C ASN A 112 -1.83 -2.25 1.60
N ILE A 113 -2.73 -2.73 2.45
CA ILE A 113 -2.40 -3.18 3.80
C ILE A 113 -1.71 -4.54 3.69
N ILE A 114 -0.45 -4.60 4.10
CA ILE A 114 0.35 -5.84 4.10
C ILE A 114 0.12 -6.59 5.40
N VAL A 115 0.06 -5.87 6.52
CA VAL A 115 -0.18 -6.43 7.85
C VAL A 115 -1.03 -5.47 8.67
N GLU A 116 -1.93 -6.04 9.46
CA GLU A 116 -2.68 -5.39 10.53
C GLU A 116 -2.51 -6.22 11.81
N LEU A 117 -2.35 -5.57 12.97
CA LEU A 117 -2.30 -6.27 14.25
C LEU A 117 -3.69 -6.82 14.62
N GLU A 118 -3.70 -8.00 15.23
CA GLU A 118 -4.92 -8.67 15.67
C GLU A 118 -5.53 -7.97 16.90
N GLU A 119 -6.79 -8.28 17.22
CA GLU A 119 -7.56 -7.61 18.28
C GLU A 119 -6.89 -7.71 19.66
N ASP A 120 -6.26 -8.83 19.99
CA ASP A 120 -5.53 -9.07 21.24
C ASP A 120 -4.23 -8.26 21.35
N GLU A 121 -3.70 -7.78 20.24
CA GLU A 121 -2.50 -6.94 20.17
C GLU A 121 -2.84 -5.44 20.06
N LYS A 122 -4.10 -5.09 19.85
CA LYS A 122 -4.55 -3.69 19.74
C LYS A 122 -4.40 -2.90 21.03
N ASP A 123 -4.21 -3.56 22.16
CA ASP A 123 -3.94 -2.90 23.45
C ASP A 123 -2.49 -2.39 23.61
N ILE A 124 -1.57 -2.79 22.73
CA ILE A 124 -0.18 -2.33 22.76
C ILE A 124 -0.13 -0.83 22.43
N GLN A 125 0.46 -0.03 23.33
CA GLN A 125 0.61 1.41 23.19
C GLN A 125 2.03 1.84 22.80
N ASP A 126 3.02 0.98 23.00
CA ASP A 126 4.40 1.28 22.64
C ASP A 126 4.60 1.22 21.13
N LYS A 127 4.86 2.38 20.52
CA LYS A 127 5.08 2.51 19.09
C LYS A 127 6.21 1.62 18.56
N LYS A 128 7.30 1.47 19.33
CA LYS A 128 8.41 0.62 18.91
C LYS A 128 8.02 -0.86 18.89
N ALA A 129 7.25 -1.30 19.87
CA ALA A 129 6.72 -2.66 19.90
C ALA A 129 5.78 -2.91 18.73
N ILE A 130 4.88 -1.97 18.44
CA ILE A 130 3.98 -2.02 17.27
C ILE A 130 4.78 -2.15 15.97
N THR A 131 5.78 -1.28 15.75
CA THR A 131 6.61 -1.33 14.53
C THR A 131 7.35 -2.66 14.40
N LEU A 132 7.89 -3.19 15.49
CA LEU A 132 8.61 -4.46 15.48
C LEU A 132 7.70 -5.63 15.10
N LEU A 133 6.52 -5.73 15.69
CA LEU A 133 5.53 -6.77 15.40
C LEU A 133 5.04 -6.68 13.95
N LEU A 134 4.69 -5.48 13.48
CA LEU A 134 4.25 -5.26 12.11
C LEU A 134 5.35 -5.66 11.12
N LYS A 135 6.60 -5.28 11.40
CA LYS A 135 7.75 -5.61 10.54
C LYS A 135 8.01 -7.11 10.49
N GLU A 136 8.00 -7.79 11.62
CA GLU A 136 8.20 -9.25 11.71
C GLU A 136 7.12 -10.00 10.91
N ARG A 137 5.85 -9.62 11.10
CA ARG A 137 4.74 -10.23 10.36
C ARG A 137 4.79 -9.93 8.86
N ALA A 138 5.19 -8.72 8.48
CA ALA A 138 5.34 -8.38 7.07
C ALA A 138 6.43 -9.20 6.39
N ILE A 139 7.57 -9.42 7.06
CA ILE A 139 8.62 -10.30 6.54
C ILE A 139 8.08 -11.71 6.31
N ASN A 140 7.33 -12.25 7.27
CA ASN A 140 6.75 -13.59 7.16
C ASN A 140 5.69 -13.67 6.04
N ALA A 141 4.83 -12.66 5.92
CA ALA A 141 3.81 -12.60 4.87
C ALA A 141 4.45 -12.52 3.47
N LEU A 142 5.45 -11.65 3.29
CA LEU A 142 6.15 -11.48 2.02
C LEU A 142 7.02 -12.69 1.66
N ALA A 143 7.53 -13.43 2.64
CA ALA A 143 8.28 -14.67 2.39
C ALA A 143 7.36 -15.85 2.04
N GLY A 144 6.11 -15.86 2.53
CA GLY A 144 5.14 -16.93 2.27
C GLY A 144 4.58 -16.94 0.85
N ASP A 145 4.56 -15.79 0.17
CA ASP A 145 4.10 -15.71 -1.23
C ASP A 145 5.11 -16.30 -2.25
N ASN A 146 6.30 -16.72 -1.80
CA ASN A 146 7.29 -17.40 -2.62
C ASN A 146 7.23 -18.94 -2.48
N CYS A 147 6.20 -19.52 -1.87
CA CYS A 147 5.94 -20.93 -1.98
C CYS A 147 5.44 -21.18 -3.40
N ASP A 148 6.36 -21.55 -4.27
CA ASP A 148 6.12 -22.09 -5.58
C ASP A 148 4.93 -23.05 -5.52
N GLU A 149 4.00 -22.86 -6.43
CA GLU A 149 3.06 -23.88 -6.83
C GLU A 149 3.88 -25.03 -7.40
N ASP A 150 4.44 -25.88 -6.53
CA ASP A 150 4.81 -27.22 -6.91
C ASP A 150 3.50 -27.89 -7.33
N TYR A 151 3.26 -27.85 -8.63
CA TYR A 151 2.32 -28.72 -9.29
C TYR A 151 2.81 -30.13 -9.00
N ASP A 152 2.27 -30.72 -7.94
CA ASP A 152 2.32 -32.16 -7.76
C ASP A 152 1.75 -32.76 -9.03
N ASP A 153 2.66 -33.44 -9.79
CA ASP A 153 2.36 -34.33 -10.87
C ASP A 153 1.19 -35.20 -10.44
N CYS A 154 0.02 -34.94 -11.01
CA CYS A 154 -1.07 -35.88 -10.95
C CYS A 154 -0.59 -37.10 -11.72
N ASP A 155 -0.23 -38.16 -10.98
CA ASP A 155 -0.01 -39.49 -11.48
C ASP A 155 -1.13 -39.83 -12.45
N ASP A 156 -0.76 -40.04 -13.72
CA ASP A 156 -1.57 -40.64 -14.73
C ASP A 156 -1.89 -42.08 -14.26
N GLU A 157 -3.08 -42.24 -13.67
CA GLU A 157 -3.62 -43.57 -13.44
C GLU A 157 -3.87 -44.20 -14.79
N ASP A 158 -3.07 -45.25 -15.08
CA ASP A 158 -3.21 -46.20 -16.17
C ASP A 158 -4.67 -46.68 -16.21
N TYR A 159 -5.44 -46.24 -17.20
CA TYR A 159 -6.67 -46.91 -17.58
C TYR A 159 -6.30 -48.12 -18.40
N ASP A 160 -6.32 -49.30 -17.76
CA ASP A 160 -6.35 -50.58 -18.43
C ASP A 160 -7.56 -50.66 -19.37
N ASP A 161 -7.27 -50.67 -20.67
CA ASP A 161 -8.21 -51.01 -21.72
C ASP A 161 -8.58 -52.49 -21.55
N GLU A 162 -9.71 -52.78 -20.92
CA GLU A 162 -10.33 -54.11 -21.00
C GLU A 162 -10.92 -54.30 -22.37
N ASP A 163 -10.29 -55.25 -23.09
CA ASP A 163 -10.76 -55.88 -24.33
C ASP A 163 -12.20 -56.37 -24.20
N TYR A 164 -13.13 -55.73 -24.89
CA TYR A 164 -14.44 -56.33 -25.18
C TYR A 164 -14.38 -56.99 -26.52
N GLU A 165 -14.17 -58.33 -26.49
CA GLU A 165 -14.48 -59.25 -27.59
C GLU A 165 -16.01 -59.39 -27.65
N ASP A 166 -16.66 -58.75 -28.62
CA ASP A 166 -18.03 -59.07 -29.02
C ASP A 166 -18.01 -59.99 -30.22
N GLU A 167 -18.13 -61.28 -29.90
CA GLU A 167 -18.62 -62.32 -30.84
C GLU A 167 -20.12 -62.15 -30.96
N ASP A 168 -20.62 -61.68 -32.08
CA ASP A 168 -22.00 -61.94 -32.49
C ASP A 168 -22.06 -62.38 -33.93
N ASP A 169 -22.02 -63.70 -34.03
CA ASP A 169 -22.46 -64.56 -35.11
C ASP A 169 -23.98 -64.33 -35.28
N TYR A 170 -24.42 -63.82 -36.41
CA TYR A 170 -25.79 -63.96 -36.92
C TYR A 170 -25.83 -64.29 -38.39
N ASP A 171 -25.81 -65.59 -38.63
CA ASP A 171 -26.37 -66.25 -39.78
C ASP A 171 -27.89 -66.06 -39.82
N ILE A 172 -28.46 -65.52 -40.87
CA ILE A 172 -29.83 -65.79 -41.35
C ILE A 172 -29.92 -65.53 -42.87
N LYS A 173 -30.07 -66.55 -43.61
CA LYS A 173 -30.79 -66.83 -44.84
C LYS A 173 -31.31 -65.68 -45.72
#